data_5aa6e3e76ffcfa54536f55ae2dc1cd18
#
_entry.id   5aa6e3e76ffcfa54536f55ae2dc1cd18
#
_cell.length_a   1.000
_cell.length_b   1.000
_cell.length_c   1.000
_cell.angle_alpha   90.00
_cell.angle_beta   90.00
_cell.angle_gamma   90.00
#
_symmetry.space_group_name_H-M   'P 1'
#
loop_
_entity.id
_entity.type
_entity.pdbx_description
1 polymer ?
#
loop_
_entity_poly.entity_id
_entity_poly.type
_entity_poly.pdbx_seq_one_letter_code
_entity_poly.pdbx_strand_id
1 'polypeptide(L)'
;MLKRDNLNNLVRGTTFFQHSGIAITFVFMPIIASGVAESVFEIGIIVAAFAFAQILTETYFGRMSDRKAKRLLFIRVGFILCALTFGLHYFADNTTYLIIARIGAGIASGIMLPPMLAYAYEAGKGKSKVASVISFHALGWLAGIVAAGIANDEKLIFVVSSGFFIIGFLLSLRLPKLQTKKIIGKGIIKKIIVKNKFLFSSLLIRHIGAAAAWTVLPIMLMEYFGAELYQVSIVYVANTLTAFLVMNLMSKRIQIQNITKYKIGIGMTVIVFVGLALITDWWMAWPFMAIVGCSWAFLFIGGNFHLMENNPRSTSTAIFSSTLAFSTVIGPVIAGAIAYYTDYTMVMYFSIIVTLFAFIISSKMKSEKPNEVPI
;
A
#
# COMPACT_ATOMS: atom_id res chain seq x y z
N MET A 1 14.73 -22.22 -21.63
CA MET A 1 14.02 -20.95 -21.53
C MET A 1 12.59 -21.21 -21.09
N LEU A 2 12.15 -20.67 -19.96
CA LEU A 2 10.74 -20.80 -19.51
C LEU A 2 9.81 -20.21 -20.58
N LYS A 3 8.71 -20.92 -20.92
CA LYS A 3 7.65 -20.34 -21.74
C LYS A 3 7.18 -19.04 -21.08
N ARG A 4 6.90 -18.01 -21.87
CA ARG A 4 6.61 -16.62 -21.41
C ARG A 4 5.43 -16.54 -20.44
N ASP A 5 4.45 -17.40 -20.62
CA ASP A 5 3.28 -17.47 -19.72
C ASP A 5 3.67 -18.02 -18.35
N ASN A 6 4.59 -18.98 -18.28
CA ASN A 6 5.13 -19.51 -17.03
C ASN A 6 5.90 -18.42 -16.25
N LEU A 7 6.64 -17.54 -16.93
CA LEU A 7 7.31 -16.42 -16.27
C LEU A 7 6.32 -15.44 -15.66
N ASN A 8 5.27 -15.06 -16.40
CA ASN A 8 4.24 -14.16 -15.88
C ASN A 8 3.53 -14.75 -14.66
N ASN A 9 3.18 -16.05 -14.68
CA ASN A 9 2.54 -16.70 -13.56
C ASN A 9 3.47 -16.78 -12.33
N LEU A 10 4.76 -17.00 -12.55
CA LEU A 10 5.75 -17.01 -11.49
C LEU A 10 5.90 -15.62 -10.84
N VAL A 11 5.95 -14.54 -11.64
CA VAL A 11 6.00 -13.16 -11.15
C VAL A 11 4.73 -12.82 -10.36
N ARG A 12 3.55 -13.19 -10.87
CA ARG A 12 2.26 -13.02 -10.19
C ARG A 12 2.24 -13.72 -8.84
N GLY A 13 2.66 -15.00 -8.80
CA GLY A 13 2.73 -15.78 -7.56
C GLY A 13 3.70 -15.16 -6.55
N THR A 14 4.89 -14.75 -7.00
CA THR A 14 5.88 -14.09 -6.13
C THR A 14 5.32 -12.78 -5.57
N THR A 15 4.66 -11.95 -6.40
CA THR A 15 4.01 -10.70 -5.98
C THR A 15 2.85 -10.96 -5.02
N PHE A 16 2.05 -11.98 -5.29
CA PHE A 16 0.95 -12.41 -4.43
C PHE A 16 1.44 -12.71 -3.01
N PHE A 17 2.41 -13.61 -2.85
CA PHE A 17 2.92 -13.97 -1.52
C PHE A 17 3.64 -12.83 -0.81
N GLN A 18 4.35 -11.96 -1.55
CA GLN A 18 4.92 -10.73 -1.02
C GLN A 18 3.88 -9.85 -0.34
N HIS A 19 2.76 -9.60 -1.03
CA HIS A 19 1.73 -8.71 -0.53
C HIS A 19 0.81 -9.38 0.49
N SER A 20 0.65 -10.70 0.45
CA SER A 20 -0.05 -11.45 1.50
C SER A 20 0.65 -11.31 2.86
N GLY A 21 1.99 -11.47 2.87
CA GLY A 21 2.78 -11.31 4.09
C GLY A 21 2.75 -9.89 4.66
N ILE A 22 2.78 -8.86 3.81
CA ILE A 22 2.70 -7.46 4.25
C ILE A 22 1.30 -7.14 4.79
N ALA A 23 0.25 -7.53 4.08
CA ALA A 23 -1.13 -7.15 4.37
C ALA A 23 -1.61 -7.65 5.73
N ILE A 24 -1.26 -8.90 6.06
CA ILE A 24 -1.68 -9.55 7.30
C ILE A 24 -1.23 -8.77 8.54
N THR A 25 -0.04 -8.20 8.50
CA THR A 25 0.49 -7.41 9.62
C THR A 25 0.14 -5.94 9.53
N PHE A 26 -0.03 -5.40 8.31
CA PHE A 26 -0.30 -3.99 8.12
C PHE A 26 -1.68 -3.59 8.67
N VAL A 27 -2.71 -4.38 8.36
CA VAL A 27 -4.10 -4.11 8.75
C VAL A 27 -4.31 -4.28 10.26
N PHE A 28 -3.68 -5.31 10.86
CA PHE A 28 -3.92 -5.67 12.26
C PHE A 28 -2.90 -5.07 13.22
N MET A 29 -1.86 -4.41 12.71
CA MET A 29 -0.84 -3.80 13.56
C MET A 29 -1.38 -2.80 14.60
N PRO A 30 -2.36 -1.94 14.28
CA PRO A 30 -2.92 -1.06 15.31
C PRO A 30 -3.54 -1.82 16.48
N ILE A 31 -4.24 -2.93 16.22
CA ILE A 31 -4.83 -3.80 17.26
C ILE A 31 -3.73 -4.42 18.12
N ILE A 32 -2.72 -5.01 17.49
CA ILE A 32 -1.60 -5.63 18.20
C ILE A 32 -0.84 -4.59 19.03
N ALA A 33 -0.66 -3.39 18.48
CA ALA A 33 -0.02 -2.29 19.19
C ALA A 33 -0.84 -1.84 20.39
N SER A 34 -2.17 -1.85 20.35
CA SER A 34 -3.02 -1.48 21.49
C SER A 34 -2.87 -2.45 22.67
N GLY A 35 -2.50 -3.71 22.40
CA GLY A 35 -2.23 -4.70 23.46
C GLY A 35 -0.91 -4.49 24.22
N VAL A 36 0.02 -3.66 23.71
CA VAL A 36 1.35 -3.45 24.33
C VAL A 36 1.71 -1.98 24.53
N ALA A 37 1.02 -1.03 23.89
CA ALA A 37 1.26 0.40 24.00
C ALA A 37 0.61 0.96 25.29
N GLU A 38 1.27 1.92 25.92
CA GLU A 38 0.74 2.63 27.10
C GLU A 38 -0.23 3.75 26.70
N SER A 39 -0.17 4.18 25.43
CA SER A 39 -1.04 5.23 24.91
C SER A 39 -1.36 5.07 23.42
N VAL A 40 -2.48 5.65 22.97
CA VAL A 40 -2.86 5.67 21.54
C VAL A 40 -1.81 6.41 20.70
N PHE A 41 -1.08 7.36 21.29
CA PHE A 41 0.03 8.05 20.62
C PHE A 41 1.17 7.08 20.26
N GLU A 42 1.52 6.17 21.18
CA GLU A 42 2.51 5.12 20.90
C GLU A 42 2.08 4.18 19.79
N ILE A 43 0.79 3.84 19.71
CA ILE A 43 0.25 3.06 18.58
C ILE A 43 0.59 3.74 17.25
N GLY A 44 0.37 5.06 17.17
CA GLY A 44 0.72 5.85 16.01
C GLY A 44 2.21 5.76 15.64
N ILE A 45 3.10 5.82 16.63
CA ILE A 45 4.56 5.69 16.44
C ILE A 45 4.92 4.27 15.96
N ILE A 46 4.37 3.22 16.58
CA ILE A 46 4.60 1.82 16.18
C ILE A 46 4.20 1.60 14.72
N VAL A 47 3.02 2.09 14.32
CA VAL A 47 2.55 1.97 12.93
C VAL A 47 3.45 2.73 11.97
N ALA A 48 3.85 3.97 12.31
CA ALA A 48 4.70 4.82 11.48
C ALA A 48 6.13 4.29 11.33
N ALA A 49 6.67 3.58 12.33
CA ALA A 49 8.05 3.08 12.36
C ALA A 49 8.39 2.19 11.15
N PHE A 50 7.46 1.34 10.74
CA PHE A 50 7.61 0.50 9.53
C PHE A 50 7.78 1.36 8.27
N ALA A 51 6.85 2.29 8.02
CA ALA A 51 6.84 3.11 6.82
C ALA A 51 8.06 4.04 6.77
N PHE A 52 8.47 4.59 7.90
CA PHE A 52 9.67 5.43 8.01
C PHE A 52 10.93 4.66 7.59
N ALA A 53 11.16 3.47 8.17
CA ALA A 53 12.29 2.62 7.83
C ALA A 53 12.25 2.15 6.36
N GLN A 54 11.05 1.82 5.87
CA GLN A 54 10.84 1.40 4.48
C GLN A 54 11.23 2.49 3.49
N ILE A 55 10.78 3.73 3.66
CA ILE A 55 11.07 4.84 2.73
C ILE A 55 12.58 5.08 2.59
N LEU A 56 13.29 5.10 3.72
CA LEU A 56 14.74 5.31 3.73
C LEU A 56 15.46 4.21 2.94
N THR A 57 15.05 2.97 3.14
CA THR A 57 15.68 1.81 2.49
C THR A 57 15.24 1.62 1.05
N GLU A 58 13.98 1.86 0.69
CA GLU A 58 13.49 1.81 -0.70
C GLU A 58 14.28 2.73 -1.62
N THR A 59 14.51 3.96 -1.20
CA THR A 59 15.27 4.93 -2.00
C THR A 59 16.70 4.49 -2.24
N TYR A 60 17.36 3.95 -1.22
CA TYR A 60 18.75 3.49 -1.30
C TYR A 60 18.88 2.21 -2.12
N PHE A 61 18.12 1.15 -1.76
CA PHE A 61 18.24 -0.18 -2.38
C PHE A 61 17.61 -0.23 -3.78
N GLY A 62 16.59 0.56 -4.05
CA GLY A 62 16.06 0.72 -5.40
C GLY A 62 17.12 1.22 -6.37
N ARG A 63 17.83 2.31 -6.01
CA ARG A 63 18.96 2.83 -6.80
C ARG A 63 20.12 1.85 -6.92
N MET A 64 20.45 1.15 -5.83
CA MET A 64 21.53 0.17 -5.82
C MET A 64 21.20 -1.03 -6.72
N SER A 65 19.97 -1.49 -6.72
CA SER A 65 19.47 -2.55 -7.59
C SER A 65 19.60 -2.18 -9.07
N ASP A 66 19.22 -0.93 -9.43
CA ASP A 66 19.33 -0.42 -10.80
C ASP A 66 20.79 -0.29 -11.26
N ARG A 67 21.66 0.24 -10.38
CA ARG A 67 23.10 0.39 -10.67
C ARG A 67 23.85 -0.93 -10.84
N LYS A 68 23.58 -1.90 -9.94
CA LYS A 68 24.27 -3.18 -9.93
C LYS A 68 23.64 -4.21 -10.88
N ALA A 69 22.45 -3.94 -11.44
CA ALA A 69 21.68 -4.88 -12.27
C ALA A 69 21.50 -6.27 -11.63
N LYS A 70 21.42 -6.33 -10.26
CA LYS A 70 21.32 -7.56 -9.48
C LYS A 70 19.95 -7.68 -8.80
N ARG A 71 18.85 -7.42 -9.53
CA ARG A 71 17.48 -7.37 -8.96
C ARG A 71 17.12 -8.61 -8.15
N LEU A 72 17.41 -9.81 -8.69
CA LEU A 72 17.08 -11.08 -8.02
C LEU A 72 17.79 -11.25 -6.67
N LEU A 73 19.01 -10.72 -6.52
CA LEU A 73 19.71 -10.77 -5.25
C LEU A 73 18.93 -10.00 -4.17
N PHE A 74 18.53 -8.76 -4.48
CA PHE A 74 17.78 -7.91 -3.54
C PHE A 74 16.38 -8.48 -3.25
N ILE A 75 15.72 -9.06 -4.25
CA ILE A 75 14.43 -9.73 -4.07
C ILE A 75 14.58 -10.90 -3.09
N ARG A 76 15.53 -11.78 -3.30
CA ARG A 76 15.76 -12.99 -2.48
C ARG A 76 16.19 -12.66 -1.07
N VAL A 77 17.18 -11.76 -0.92
CA VAL A 77 17.63 -11.28 0.39
C VAL A 77 16.48 -10.60 1.14
N GLY A 78 15.71 -9.75 0.44
CA GLY A 78 14.55 -9.08 1.03
C GLY A 78 13.47 -10.05 1.51
N PHE A 79 13.15 -11.11 0.75
CA PHE A 79 12.21 -12.14 1.19
C PHE A 79 12.67 -12.86 2.46
N ILE A 80 13.95 -13.25 2.55
CA ILE A 80 14.50 -13.90 3.75
C ILE A 80 14.43 -12.95 4.95
N LEU A 81 14.87 -11.70 4.76
CA LEU A 81 14.81 -10.69 5.82
C LEU A 81 13.37 -10.38 6.25
N CYS A 82 12.41 -10.31 5.31
CA CYS A 82 11.00 -10.18 5.64
C CYS A 82 10.49 -11.38 6.45
N ALA A 83 10.80 -12.62 6.04
CA ALA A 83 10.40 -13.80 6.80
C ALA A 83 10.90 -13.75 8.24
N LEU A 84 12.16 -13.36 8.44
CA LEU A 84 12.74 -13.23 9.78
C LEU A 84 12.12 -12.08 10.57
N THR A 85 12.09 -10.86 10.01
CA THR A 85 11.67 -9.67 10.75
C THR A 85 10.17 -9.64 11.02
N PHE A 86 9.33 -10.15 10.11
CA PHE A 86 7.90 -10.29 10.39
C PHE A 86 7.64 -11.40 11.40
N GLY A 87 8.42 -12.50 11.37
CA GLY A 87 8.36 -13.54 12.41
C GLY A 87 8.79 -13.05 13.79
N LEU A 88 9.75 -12.11 13.89
CA LEU A 88 10.21 -11.55 15.17
C LEU A 88 9.12 -10.78 15.91
N HIS A 89 8.07 -10.28 15.24
CA HIS A 89 6.94 -9.65 15.92
C HIS A 89 6.22 -10.61 16.90
N TYR A 90 6.29 -11.92 16.67
CA TYR A 90 5.73 -12.93 17.56
C TYR A 90 6.25 -12.82 19.00
N PHE A 91 7.49 -12.37 19.17
CA PHE A 91 8.19 -12.22 20.44
C PHE A 91 8.13 -10.81 21.02
N ALA A 92 7.41 -9.88 20.35
CA ALA A 92 7.36 -8.49 20.78
C ALA A 92 6.29 -8.31 21.87
N ASP A 93 6.70 -8.37 23.14
CA ASP A 93 5.82 -8.29 24.31
C ASP A 93 5.73 -6.87 24.90
N ASN A 94 6.41 -5.89 24.30
CA ASN A 94 6.38 -4.48 24.73
C ASN A 94 6.60 -3.52 23.55
N THR A 95 6.26 -2.25 23.76
CA THR A 95 6.37 -1.19 22.76
C THR A 95 7.74 -1.09 22.10
N THR A 96 8.82 -1.16 22.90
CA THR A 96 10.20 -1.02 22.36
C THR A 96 10.56 -2.16 21.41
N TYR A 97 10.30 -3.41 21.79
CA TYR A 97 10.55 -4.56 20.91
C TYR A 97 9.67 -4.54 19.68
N LEU A 98 8.41 -4.11 19.80
CA LEU A 98 7.53 -3.99 18.66
C LEU A 98 8.02 -2.91 17.67
N ILE A 99 8.49 -1.75 18.15
CA ILE A 99 9.11 -0.71 17.29
C ILE A 99 10.35 -1.25 16.58
N ILE A 100 11.24 -1.98 17.28
CA ILE A 100 12.44 -2.57 16.67
C ILE A 100 12.05 -3.58 15.58
N ALA A 101 11.08 -4.45 15.85
CA ALA A 101 10.58 -5.40 14.85
C ALA A 101 9.96 -4.69 13.63
N ARG A 102 9.19 -3.61 13.85
CA ARG A 102 8.60 -2.76 12.81
C ARG A 102 9.68 -2.10 11.94
N ILE A 103 10.73 -1.54 12.55
CA ILE A 103 11.86 -0.97 11.83
C ILE A 103 12.55 -2.05 11.00
N GLY A 104 12.84 -3.21 11.57
CA GLY A 104 13.43 -4.35 10.86
C GLY A 104 12.58 -4.79 9.66
N ALA A 105 11.27 -4.94 9.82
CA ALA A 105 10.35 -5.30 8.77
C ALA A 105 10.26 -4.22 7.67
N GLY A 106 10.32 -2.93 8.05
CA GLY A 106 10.37 -1.81 7.13
C GLY A 106 11.65 -1.84 6.26
N ILE A 107 12.80 -2.06 6.89
CA ILE A 107 14.10 -2.22 6.19
C ILE A 107 14.03 -3.39 5.20
N ALA A 108 13.58 -4.55 5.64
CA ALA A 108 13.47 -5.75 4.82
C ALA A 108 12.55 -5.55 3.60
N SER A 109 11.38 -4.93 3.83
CA SER A 109 10.43 -4.58 2.78
C SER A 109 11.01 -3.58 1.79
N GLY A 110 11.74 -2.56 2.27
CA GLY A 110 12.40 -1.56 1.44
C GLY A 110 13.51 -2.14 0.55
N ILE A 111 14.17 -3.21 0.98
CA ILE A 111 15.15 -3.95 0.15
C ILE A 111 14.44 -4.71 -0.98
N MET A 112 13.25 -5.28 -0.73
CA MET A 112 12.54 -6.20 -1.62
C MET A 112 11.63 -5.50 -2.62
N LEU A 113 10.81 -4.53 -2.17
CA LEU A 113 9.70 -3.97 -2.93
C LEU A 113 10.14 -3.30 -4.24
N PRO A 114 11.10 -2.35 -4.26
CA PRO A 114 11.47 -1.68 -5.50
C PRO A 114 12.08 -2.60 -6.55
N PRO A 115 13.01 -3.53 -6.21
CA PRO A 115 13.52 -4.50 -7.17
C PRO A 115 12.46 -5.45 -7.71
N MET A 116 11.49 -5.88 -6.89
CA MET A 116 10.41 -6.77 -7.32
C MET A 116 9.47 -6.07 -8.31
N LEU A 117 9.08 -4.82 -8.01
CA LEU A 117 8.25 -4.03 -8.90
C LEU A 117 8.95 -3.79 -10.24
N ALA A 118 10.23 -3.40 -10.22
CA ALA A 118 11.02 -3.21 -11.44
C ALA A 118 11.17 -4.51 -12.24
N TYR A 119 11.38 -5.63 -11.58
CA TYR A 119 11.42 -6.94 -12.21
C TYR A 119 10.09 -7.29 -12.89
N ALA A 120 8.97 -7.02 -12.22
CA ALA A 120 7.63 -7.24 -12.79
C ALA A 120 7.39 -6.41 -14.06
N TYR A 121 7.85 -5.15 -14.09
CA TYR A 121 7.81 -4.31 -15.29
C TYR A 121 8.67 -4.85 -16.43
N GLU A 122 9.88 -5.34 -16.15
CA GLU A 122 10.78 -5.92 -17.14
C GLU A 122 10.23 -7.24 -17.72
N ALA A 123 9.64 -8.09 -16.88
CA ALA A 123 9.01 -9.34 -17.29
C ALA A 123 7.76 -9.12 -18.14
N GLY A 124 6.96 -8.11 -17.84
CA GLY A 124 5.62 -7.92 -18.38
C GLY A 124 5.55 -7.47 -19.84
N LYS A 125 6.55 -6.76 -20.37
CA LYS A 125 6.57 -6.20 -21.76
C LYS A 125 5.20 -5.79 -22.30
N GLY A 126 4.53 -4.79 -21.68
CA GLY A 126 3.27 -4.23 -22.15
C GLY A 126 2.29 -3.82 -21.04
N LYS A 127 1.46 -2.79 -21.29
CA LYS A 127 0.52 -2.18 -20.33
C LYS A 127 -0.40 -3.22 -19.67
N SER A 128 -1.00 -4.12 -20.45
CA SER A 128 -1.96 -5.13 -19.96
C SER A 128 -1.34 -6.16 -19.01
N LYS A 129 -0.09 -6.59 -19.27
CA LYS A 129 0.59 -7.59 -18.45
C LYS A 129 1.08 -7.02 -17.14
N VAL A 130 1.51 -5.75 -17.12
CA VAL A 130 1.86 -5.03 -15.90
C VAL A 130 0.61 -4.82 -15.03
N ALA A 131 -0.52 -4.42 -15.62
CA ALA A 131 -1.80 -4.29 -14.92
C ALA A 131 -2.22 -5.61 -14.26
N SER A 132 -1.98 -6.73 -14.95
CA SER A 132 -2.25 -8.05 -14.39
C SER A 132 -1.36 -8.43 -13.18
N VAL A 133 -0.11 -7.98 -13.13
CA VAL A 133 0.73 -8.17 -11.93
C VAL A 133 0.24 -7.30 -10.79
N ILE A 134 -0.18 -6.07 -11.08
CA ILE A 134 -0.76 -5.16 -10.08
C ILE A 134 -2.06 -5.74 -9.48
N SER A 135 -2.88 -6.45 -10.27
CA SER A 135 -4.08 -7.11 -9.72
C SER A 135 -3.75 -8.22 -8.73
N PHE A 136 -2.62 -8.93 -8.91
CA PHE A 136 -2.13 -9.93 -7.94
C PHE A 136 -1.58 -9.32 -6.64
N HIS A 137 -1.17 -8.05 -6.66
CA HIS A 137 -0.95 -7.26 -5.47
C HIS A 137 -2.24 -7.18 -4.62
N ALA A 138 -3.35 -6.73 -5.22
CA ALA A 138 -4.64 -6.62 -4.50
C ALA A 138 -5.15 -7.99 -4.04
N LEU A 139 -4.96 -9.04 -4.85
CA LEU A 139 -5.31 -10.41 -4.48
C LEU A 139 -4.45 -10.92 -3.30
N GLY A 140 -3.16 -10.54 -3.24
CA GLY A 140 -2.30 -10.84 -2.11
C GLY A 140 -2.77 -10.16 -0.83
N TRP A 141 -3.17 -8.88 -0.91
CA TRP A 141 -3.78 -8.19 0.23
C TRP A 141 -5.04 -8.89 0.72
N LEU A 142 -5.93 -9.28 -0.19
CA LEU A 142 -7.13 -10.07 0.15
C LEU A 142 -6.77 -11.36 0.90
N ALA A 143 -5.82 -12.13 0.36
CA ALA A 143 -5.40 -13.40 0.96
C ALA A 143 -4.76 -13.21 2.34
N GLY A 144 -3.95 -12.17 2.53
CA GLY A 144 -3.36 -11.85 3.84
C GLY A 144 -4.41 -11.52 4.89
N ILE A 145 -5.41 -10.71 4.53
CA ILE A 145 -6.51 -10.33 5.44
C ILE A 145 -7.38 -11.54 5.79
N VAL A 146 -7.72 -12.36 4.79
CA VAL A 146 -8.48 -13.61 5.03
C VAL A 146 -7.70 -14.56 5.92
N ALA A 147 -6.41 -14.72 5.68
CA ALA A 147 -5.56 -15.57 6.51
C ALA A 147 -5.48 -15.09 7.97
N ALA A 148 -5.46 -13.77 8.20
CA ALA A 148 -5.52 -13.20 9.55
C ALA A 148 -6.87 -13.51 10.24
N GLY A 149 -7.98 -13.35 9.52
CA GLY A 149 -9.30 -13.67 10.05
C GLY A 149 -9.48 -15.14 10.39
N ILE A 150 -8.88 -16.05 9.58
CA ILE A 150 -8.90 -17.50 9.86
C ILE A 150 -8.01 -17.84 11.04
N ALA A 151 -6.82 -17.21 11.14
CA ALA A 151 -5.92 -17.42 12.26
C ALA A 151 -6.57 -16.98 13.59
N ASN A 152 -7.32 -15.89 13.54
CA ASN A 152 -8.05 -15.29 14.67
C ASN A 152 -7.22 -15.20 15.97
N ASP A 153 -5.92 -14.95 15.81
CA ASP A 153 -4.94 -14.87 16.89
C ASP A 153 -3.86 -13.85 16.54
N GLU A 154 -3.63 -12.89 17.42
CA GLU A 154 -2.74 -11.75 17.18
C GLU A 154 -1.27 -12.15 17.01
N LYS A 155 -0.82 -13.24 17.62
CA LYS A 155 0.56 -13.74 17.47
C LYS A 155 0.70 -14.69 16.28
N LEU A 156 -0.29 -15.54 16.03
CA LEU A 156 -0.24 -16.50 14.94
C LEU A 156 -0.17 -15.84 13.55
N ILE A 157 -0.76 -14.65 13.40
CA ILE A 157 -0.69 -13.90 12.14
C ILE A 157 0.76 -13.59 11.72
N PHE A 158 1.69 -13.42 12.66
CA PHE A 158 3.11 -13.18 12.34
C PHE A 158 3.79 -14.44 11.81
N VAL A 159 3.44 -15.60 12.33
CA VAL A 159 3.93 -16.90 11.84
C VAL A 159 3.42 -17.14 10.42
N VAL A 160 2.14 -16.87 10.17
CA VAL A 160 1.53 -16.99 8.84
C VAL A 160 2.15 -16.00 7.86
N SER A 161 2.39 -14.75 8.29
CA SER A 161 3.09 -13.73 7.50
C SER A 161 4.49 -14.20 7.09
N SER A 162 5.27 -14.70 8.04
CA SER A 162 6.60 -15.28 7.79
C SER A 162 6.53 -16.44 6.79
N GLY A 163 5.53 -17.31 6.91
CA GLY A 163 5.28 -18.41 5.97
C GLY A 163 5.03 -17.91 4.54
N PHE A 164 4.25 -16.86 4.35
CA PHE A 164 4.04 -16.25 3.03
C PHE A 164 5.34 -15.74 2.42
N PHE A 165 6.21 -15.10 3.20
CA PHE A 165 7.51 -14.65 2.71
C PHE A 165 8.44 -15.82 2.36
N ILE A 166 8.42 -16.91 3.11
CA ILE A 166 9.17 -18.13 2.79
C ILE A 166 8.71 -18.72 1.45
N ILE A 167 7.40 -18.84 1.23
CA ILE A 167 6.86 -19.33 -0.05
C ILE A 167 7.25 -18.38 -1.19
N GLY A 168 7.14 -17.06 -0.98
CA GLY A 168 7.58 -16.04 -1.93
C GLY A 168 9.07 -16.16 -2.27
N PHE A 169 9.93 -16.43 -1.27
CA PHE A 169 11.34 -16.72 -1.47
C PHE A 169 11.56 -17.93 -2.37
N LEU A 170 10.92 -19.06 -2.06
CA LEU A 170 11.05 -20.30 -2.85
C LEU A 170 10.62 -20.11 -4.30
N LEU A 171 9.53 -19.36 -4.55
CA LEU A 171 9.10 -18.98 -5.90
C LEU A 171 10.14 -18.08 -6.58
N SER A 172 10.73 -17.13 -5.85
CA SER A 172 11.74 -16.22 -6.37
C SER A 172 13.01 -16.92 -6.87
N LEU A 173 13.33 -18.11 -6.35
CA LEU A 173 14.47 -18.93 -6.80
C LEU A 173 14.31 -19.38 -8.26
N ARG A 174 13.05 -19.55 -8.73
CA ARG A 174 12.72 -19.95 -10.09
C ARG A 174 12.66 -18.78 -11.08
N LEU A 175 12.74 -17.53 -10.61
CA LEU A 175 12.74 -16.36 -11.48
C LEU A 175 14.04 -16.28 -12.30
N PRO A 176 13.96 -16.18 -13.64
CA PRO A 176 15.14 -16.09 -14.50
C PRO A 176 15.79 -14.70 -14.42
N LYS A 177 17.07 -14.64 -14.69
CA LYS A 177 17.80 -13.37 -14.81
C LYS A 177 17.35 -12.63 -16.06
N LEU A 178 16.83 -11.40 -15.91
CA LEU A 178 16.44 -10.53 -17.01
C LEU A 178 17.55 -9.52 -17.31
N GLN A 179 17.57 -9.04 -18.57
CA GLN A 179 18.45 -7.93 -18.95
C GLN A 179 17.86 -6.62 -18.41
N THR A 180 18.58 -5.97 -17.53
CA THR A 180 18.20 -4.70 -16.92
C THR A 180 18.87 -3.55 -17.66
N LYS A 181 18.11 -2.60 -18.18
CA LYS A 181 18.66 -1.34 -18.71
C LYS A 181 19.04 -0.42 -17.55
N LYS A 182 20.27 0.07 -17.54
CA LYS A 182 20.72 1.09 -16.58
C LYS A 182 20.01 2.40 -16.90
N ILE A 183 19.29 2.96 -15.92
CA ILE A 183 18.60 4.24 -16.05
C ILE A 183 19.46 5.30 -15.36
N ILE A 184 19.97 6.26 -16.12
CA ILE A 184 20.75 7.39 -15.60
C ILE A 184 20.05 8.67 -16.08
N GLY A 185 19.38 9.37 -15.16
CA GLY A 185 18.81 10.71 -15.40
C GLY A 185 18.90 11.54 -14.15
N LYS A 186 19.68 12.64 -14.17
CA LYS A 186 19.68 13.63 -13.08
C LYS A 186 18.59 14.68 -13.32
N GLY A 187 17.88 15.12 -12.26
CA GLY A 187 16.94 16.26 -12.30
C GLY A 187 15.51 15.98 -12.76
N ILE A 188 15.21 14.82 -13.36
CA ILE A 188 13.89 14.52 -13.89
C ILE A 188 12.78 14.46 -12.83
N ILE A 189 13.12 14.02 -11.60
CA ILE A 189 12.18 13.90 -10.47
C ILE A 189 11.57 15.25 -10.13
N LYS A 190 12.43 16.29 -9.96
CA LYS A 190 11.96 17.66 -9.64
C LYS A 190 11.02 18.18 -10.73
N LYS A 191 11.35 17.95 -12.01
CA LYS A 191 10.51 18.37 -13.14
C LYS A 191 9.13 17.71 -13.12
N ILE A 192 9.06 16.39 -12.83
CA ILE A 192 7.81 15.66 -12.74
C ILE A 192 6.95 16.17 -11.56
N ILE A 193 7.57 16.38 -10.38
CA ILE A 193 6.83 16.85 -9.19
C ILE A 193 6.28 18.26 -9.42
N VAL A 194 7.09 19.18 -9.93
CA VAL A 194 6.65 20.56 -10.18
C VAL A 194 5.54 20.63 -11.23
N LYS A 195 5.67 19.87 -12.33
CA LYS A 195 4.65 19.82 -13.37
C LYS A 195 3.31 19.24 -12.85
N ASN A 196 3.36 18.25 -11.96
CA ASN A 196 2.18 17.56 -11.43
C ASN A 196 1.91 17.91 -9.95
N LYS A 197 2.24 19.13 -9.54
CA LYS A 197 2.15 19.56 -8.13
C LYS A 197 0.76 19.34 -7.50
N PHE A 198 -0.31 19.62 -8.23
CA PHE A 198 -1.67 19.45 -7.71
C PHE A 198 -2.04 17.98 -7.52
N LEU A 199 -1.54 17.06 -8.38
CA LEU A 199 -1.70 15.62 -8.18
C LEU A 199 -0.98 15.17 -6.92
N PHE A 200 0.32 15.49 -6.79
CA PHE A 200 1.10 15.04 -5.65
C PHE A 200 0.64 15.66 -4.33
N SER A 201 0.26 16.94 -4.32
CA SER A 201 -0.28 17.59 -3.11
C SER A 201 -1.63 16.99 -2.70
N SER A 202 -2.55 16.79 -3.64
CA SER A 202 -3.85 16.17 -3.34
C SER A 202 -3.70 14.70 -2.92
N LEU A 203 -2.79 13.95 -3.54
CA LEU A 203 -2.47 12.58 -3.15
C LEU A 203 -1.92 12.50 -1.73
N LEU A 204 -0.91 13.33 -1.43
CA LEU A 204 -0.27 13.39 -0.12
C LEU A 204 -1.29 13.69 0.99
N ILE A 205 -2.03 14.80 0.83
CA ILE A 205 -2.99 15.28 1.82
C ILE A 205 -4.11 14.25 2.03
N ARG A 206 -4.72 13.75 0.93
CA ARG A 206 -5.74 12.70 1.01
C ARG A 206 -5.23 11.45 1.73
N HIS A 207 -3.98 11.05 1.41
CA HIS A 207 -3.48 9.80 1.96
C HIS A 207 -3.01 9.93 3.41
N ILE A 208 -2.61 11.14 3.87
CA ILE A 208 -2.43 11.43 5.31
C ILE A 208 -3.72 11.19 6.07
N GLY A 209 -4.86 11.74 5.61
CA GLY A 209 -6.16 11.49 6.22
C GLY A 209 -6.54 10.00 6.19
N ALA A 210 -6.32 9.32 5.06
CA ALA A 210 -6.59 7.89 4.95
C ALA A 210 -5.71 7.06 5.89
N ALA A 211 -4.41 7.33 5.97
CA ALA A 211 -3.51 6.62 6.88
C ALA A 211 -3.86 6.86 8.35
N ALA A 212 -4.32 8.06 8.69
CA ALA A 212 -4.85 8.37 10.02
C ALA A 212 -6.08 7.49 10.34
N ALA A 213 -7.08 7.49 9.45
CA ALA A 213 -8.28 6.68 9.64
C ALA A 213 -7.99 5.17 9.74
N TRP A 214 -7.10 4.65 8.87
CA TRP A 214 -6.73 3.22 8.89
C TRP A 214 -5.96 2.81 10.13
N THR A 215 -5.33 3.74 10.84
CA THR A 215 -4.66 3.46 12.12
C THR A 215 -5.66 3.24 13.24
N VAL A 216 -6.74 4.00 13.28
CA VAL A 216 -7.72 3.93 14.38
C VAL A 216 -8.92 3.04 14.07
N LEU A 217 -9.30 2.87 12.81
CA LEU A 217 -10.51 2.12 12.43
C LEU A 217 -10.56 0.70 12.99
N PRO A 218 -9.51 -0.15 12.87
CA PRO A 218 -9.59 -1.51 13.40
C PRO A 218 -9.73 -1.52 14.93
N ILE A 219 -9.09 -0.60 15.64
CA ILE A 219 -9.23 -0.46 17.09
C ILE A 219 -10.65 0.01 17.44
N MET A 220 -11.16 1.03 16.74
CA MET A 220 -12.52 1.54 16.93
C MET A 220 -13.58 0.45 16.71
N LEU A 221 -13.40 -0.42 15.70
CA LEU A 221 -14.30 -1.55 15.45
C LEU A 221 -14.33 -2.53 16.63
N MET A 222 -13.18 -2.79 17.27
CA MET A 222 -13.09 -3.70 18.43
C MET A 222 -13.55 -3.01 19.73
N GLU A 223 -13.01 -1.83 20.05
CA GLU A 223 -13.25 -1.19 21.34
C GLU A 223 -14.62 -0.52 21.44
N TYR A 224 -15.11 0.14 20.37
CA TYR A 224 -16.41 0.84 20.41
C TYR A 224 -17.58 -0.06 20.01
N PHE A 225 -17.36 -0.99 19.06
CA PHE A 225 -18.45 -1.80 18.51
C PHE A 225 -18.32 -3.30 18.82
N GLY A 226 -17.36 -3.69 19.67
CA GLY A 226 -17.20 -5.06 20.16
C GLY A 226 -16.87 -6.08 19.07
N ALA A 227 -16.29 -5.66 17.95
CA ALA A 227 -15.92 -6.58 16.87
C ALA A 227 -14.77 -7.51 17.30
N GLU A 228 -14.85 -8.77 16.94
CA GLU A 228 -13.73 -9.70 17.04
C GLU A 228 -12.79 -9.58 15.84
N LEU A 229 -11.57 -10.11 15.96
CA LEU A 229 -10.53 -10.01 14.93
C LEU A 229 -11.00 -10.54 13.56
N TYR A 230 -11.75 -11.65 13.53
CA TYR A 230 -12.29 -12.17 12.27
C TYR A 230 -13.35 -11.25 11.65
N GLN A 231 -14.14 -10.52 12.47
CA GLN A 231 -15.13 -9.55 11.99
C GLN A 231 -14.45 -8.31 11.38
N VAL A 232 -13.37 -7.84 12.00
CA VAL A 232 -12.50 -6.81 11.41
C VAL A 232 -11.97 -7.28 10.05
N SER A 233 -11.53 -8.54 9.94
CA SER A 233 -11.10 -9.13 8.67
C SER A 233 -12.20 -9.09 7.61
N ILE A 234 -13.44 -9.46 7.95
CA ILE A 234 -14.60 -9.41 7.04
C ILE A 234 -14.83 -8.00 6.51
N VAL A 235 -14.72 -6.99 7.37
CA VAL A 235 -14.83 -5.58 6.98
C VAL A 235 -13.75 -5.18 5.97
N TYR A 236 -12.51 -5.55 6.22
CA TYR A 236 -11.39 -5.21 5.33
C TYR A 236 -11.36 -6.02 4.02
N VAL A 237 -11.91 -7.24 4.01
CA VAL A 237 -12.09 -8.05 2.80
C VAL A 237 -12.91 -7.31 1.75
N ALA A 238 -13.96 -6.57 2.16
CA ALA A 238 -14.79 -5.78 1.24
C ALA A 238 -13.96 -4.79 0.42
N ASN A 239 -13.00 -4.09 1.06
CA ASN A 239 -12.10 -3.17 0.39
C ASN A 239 -11.24 -3.87 -0.68
N THR A 240 -10.50 -4.88 -0.28
CA THR A 240 -9.52 -5.53 -1.17
C THR A 240 -10.18 -6.30 -2.30
N LEU A 241 -11.31 -6.96 -2.04
CA LEU A 241 -12.10 -7.66 -3.04
C LEU A 241 -12.66 -6.68 -4.09
N THR A 242 -13.26 -5.58 -3.64
CA THR A 242 -13.82 -4.59 -4.54
C THR A 242 -12.72 -3.88 -5.34
N ALA A 243 -11.58 -3.55 -4.71
CA ALA A 243 -10.43 -3.01 -5.43
C ALA A 243 -9.96 -3.94 -6.55
N PHE A 244 -9.83 -5.24 -6.28
CA PHE A 244 -9.47 -6.24 -7.28
C PHE A 244 -10.46 -6.30 -8.44
N LEU A 245 -11.76 -6.39 -8.14
CA LEU A 245 -12.82 -6.46 -9.16
C LEU A 245 -12.85 -5.20 -10.02
N VAL A 246 -12.84 -4.02 -9.40
CA VAL A 246 -12.92 -2.74 -10.12
C VAL A 246 -11.66 -2.49 -10.96
N MET A 247 -10.46 -2.80 -10.46
CA MET A 247 -9.22 -2.68 -11.23
C MET A 247 -9.25 -3.55 -12.50
N ASN A 248 -9.79 -4.76 -12.41
CA ASN A 248 -9.96 -5.64 -13.57
C ASN A 248 -11.00 -5.11 -14.58
N LEU A 249 -12.12 -4.57 -14.09
CA LEU A 249 -13.15 -3.96 -14.93
C LEU A 249 -12.64 -2.69 -15.62
N MET A 250 -11.90 -1.83 -14.90
CA MET A 250 -11.34 -0.58 -15.44
C MET A 250 -10.37 -0.82 -16.58
N SER A 251 -9.60 -1.90 -16.54
CA SER A 251 -8.67 -2.24 -17.60
C SER A 251 -9.35 -2.58 -18.94
N LYS A 252 -10.62 -3.00 -18.90
CA LYS A 252 -11.36 -3.55 -20.05
C LYS A 252 -12.53 -2.67 -20.49
N ARG A 253 -13.22 -1.98 -19.59
CA ARG A 253 -14.53 -1.36 -19.87
C ARG A 253 -14.64 0.14 -19.54
N ILE A 254 -13.85 0.69 -18.63
CA ILE A 254 -14.00 2.09 -18.19
C ILE A 254 -13.00 2.98 -18.93
N GLN A 255 -13.46 3.61 -20.02
CA GLN A 255 -12.65 4.45 -20.90
C GLN A 255 -12.83 5.96 -20.65
N ILE A 256 -12.85 6.38 -19.39
CA ILE A 256 -12.81 7.80 -19.04
C ILE A 256 -11.36 8.28 -18.84
N GLN A 257 -11.15 9.60 -18.95
CA GLN A 257 -9.83 10.23 -18.80
C GLN A 257 -9.20 9.87 -17.43
N ASN A 258 -7.89 9.64 -17.42
CA ASN A 258 -7.19 9.21 -16.23
C ASN A 258 -7.25 10.24 -15.07
N ILE A 259 -7.21 11.53 -15.40
CA ILE A 259 -7.41 12.61 -14.44
C ILE A 259 -8.82 12.57 -13.80
N THR A 260 -9.86 12.27 -14.58
CA THR A 260 -11.23 12.13 -14.10
C THR A 260 -11.37 10.94 -13.16
N LYS A 261 -10.76 9.79 -13.51
CA LYS A 261 -10.68 8.63 -12.61
C LYS A 261 -10.08 9.04 -11.27
N TYR A 262 -8.94 9.71 -11.30
CA TYR A 262 -8.25 10.16 -10.09
C TYR A 262 -9.14 11.05 -9.21
N LYS A 263 -9.83 12.05 -9.79
CA LYS A 263 -10.74 12.94 -9.05
C LYS A 263 -11.93 12.18 -8.46
N ILE A 264 -12.53 11.25 -9.21
CA ILE A 264 -13.62 10.39 -8.73
C ILE A 264 -13.14 9.60 -7.52
N GLY A 265 -11.93 9.00 -7.57
CA GLY A 265 -11.36 8.27 -6.45
C GLY A 265 -11.20 9.12 -5.19
N ILE A 266 -10.74 10.38 -5.30
CA ILE A 266 -10.68 11.27 -4.14
C ILE A 266 -12.08 11.61 -3.62
N GLY A 267 -13.04 11.95 -4.51
CA GLY A 267 -14.42 12.26 -4.11
C GLY A 267 -15.11 11.11 -3.38
N MET A 268 -14.96 9.88 -3.87
CA MET A 268 -15.45 8.68 -3.17
C MET A 268 -14.84 8.51 -1.78
N THR A 269 -13.58 8.89 -1.58
CA THR A 269 -12.93 8.82 -0.25
C THR A 269 -13.63 9.74 0.77
N VAL A 270 -14.14 10.91 0.35
CA VAL A 270 -14.92 11.81 1.24
C VAL A 270 -16.18 11.09 1.73
N ILE A 271 -16.92 10.46 0.81
CA ILE A 271 -18.14 9.71 1.15
C ILE A 271 -17.82 8.58 2.15
N VAL A 272 -16.70 7.90 1.95
CA VAL A 272 -16.24 6.84 2.86
C VAL A 272 -16.03 7.36 4.28
N PHE A 273 -15.26 8.44 4.46
CA PHE A 273 -14.95 8.91 5.80
C PHE A 273 -16.17 9.54 6.49
N VAL A 274 -17.06 10.20 5.73
CA VAL A 274 -18.36 10.65 6.28
C VAL A 274 -19.17 9.44 6.76
N GLY A 275 -19.25 8.39 5.95
CA GLY A 275 -19.98 7.18 6.34
C GLY A 275 -19.36 6.48 7.56
N LEU A 276 -18.03 6.30 7.58
CA LEU A 276 -17.34 5.67 8.72
C LEU A 276 -17.44 6.48 10.02
N ALA A 277 -17.58 7.81 9.95
CA ALA A 277 -17.81 8.64 11.13
C ALA A 277 -19.24 8.50 11.72
N LEU A 278 -20.17 7.94 10.96
CA LEU A 278 -21.58 7.80 11.33
C LEU A 278 -22.00 6.37 11.69
N ILE A 279 -21.09 5.40 11.59
CA ILE A 279 -21.41 4.01 11.96
C ILE A 279 -21.63 3.88 13.47
N THR A 280 -22.58 3.02 13.85
CA THR A 280 -22.92 2.69 15.23
C THR A 280 -22.73 1.20 15.55
N ASP A 281 -22.32 0.40 14.54
CA ASP A 281 -22.02 -1.01 14.69
C ASP A 281 -20.92 -1.40 13.69
N TRP A 282 -20.13 -2.43 13.99
CA TRP A 282 -18.99 -2.84 13.16
C TRP A 282 -19.36 -3.26 11.73
N TRP A 283 -20.50 -3.94 11.53
CA TRP A 283 -20.95 -4.40 10.20
C TRP A 283 -21.37 -3.26 9.28
N MET A 284 -21.75 -2.10 9.81
CA MET A 284 -22.07 -0.91 9.03
C MET A 284 -20.83 -0.35 8.29
N ALA A 285 -19.62 -0.68 8.73
CA ALA A 285 -18.39 -0.31 8.03
C ALA A 285 -18.21 -1.06 6.69
N TRP A 286 -18.84 -2.23 6.53
CA TRP A 286 -18.65 -3.10 5.36
C TRP A 286 -18.97 -2.42 4.01
N PRO A 287 -20.13 -1.76 3.79
CA PRO A 287 -20.43 -1.08 2.54
C PRO A 287 -19.46 0.08 2.26
N PHE A 288 -19.04 0.83 3.27
CA PHE A 288 -18.07 1.92 3.10
C PHE A 288 -16.69 1.38 2.73
N MET A 289 -16.28 0.24 3.28
CA MET A 289 -15.04 -0.41 2.89
C MET A 289 -15.09 -0.96 1.45
N ALA A 290 -16.24 -1.39 0.95
CA ALA A 290 -16.39 -1.68 -0.47
C ALA A 290 -16.19 -0.42 -1.34
N ILE A 291 -16.73 0.73 -0.91
CA ILE A 291 -16.49 2.01 -1.59
C ILE A 291 -15.01 2.43 -1.50
N VAL A 292 -14.30 2.11 -0.40
CA VAL A 292 -12.83 2.30 -0.31
C VAL A 292 -12.11 1.58 -1.44
N GLY A 293 -12.48 0.32 -1.70
CA GLY A 293 -11.89 -0.46 -2.78
C GLY A 293 -12.11 0.17 -4.17
N CYS A 294 -13.33 0.65 -4.43
CA CYS A 294 -13.63 1.43 -5.64
C CYS A 294 -12.77 2.70 -5.71
N SER A 295 -12.79 3.50 -4.65
CA SER A 295 -12.01 4.73 -4.53
C SER A 295 -10.53 4.50 -4.81
N TRP A 296 -9.94 3.48 -4.19
CA TRP A 296 -8.55 3.11 -4.38
C TRP A 296 -8.25 2.71 -5.83
N ALA A 297 -9.10 1.89 -6.45
CA ALA A 297 -8.92 1.49 -7.84
C ALA A 297 -8.92 2.71 -8.78
N PHE A 298 -9.88 3.62 -8.62
CA PHE A 298 -9.98 4.84 -9.42
C PHE A 298 -8.79 5.78 -9.20
N LEU A 299 -8.42 6.03 -7.96
CA LEU A 299 -7.30 6.90 -7.59
C LEU A 299 -5.96 6.33 -8.08
N PHE A 300 -5.69 5.05 -7.81
CA PHE A 300 -4.41 4.42 -8.10
C PHE A 300 -4.17 4.30 -9.61
N ILE A 301 -5.16 3.77 -10.35
CA ILE A 301 -5.07 3.63 -11.81
C ILE A 301 -5.06 5.01 -12.47
N GLY A 302 -5.98 5.90 -12.07
CA GLY A 302 -6.09 7.24 -12.62
C GLY A 302 -4.81 8.06 -12.44
N GLY A 303 -4.27 8.11 -11.22
CA GLY A 303 -3.06 8.86 -10.90
C GLY A 303 -1.81 8.32 -11.60
N ASN A 304 -1.58 7.00 -11.52
CA ASN A 304 -0.41 6.38 -12.16
C ASN A 304 -0.43 6.53 -13.68
N PHE A 305 -1.56 6.26 -14.34
CA PHE A 305 -1.65 6.35 -15.80
C PHE A 305 -1.56 7.79 -16.28
N HIS A 306 -2.16 8.76 -15.57
CA HIS A 306 -1.98 10.18 -15.89
C HIS A 306 -0.50 10.59 -15.85
N LEU A 307 0.24 10.16 -14.83
CA LEU A 307 1.67 10.46 -14.74
C LEU A 307 2.49 9.76 -15.84
N MET A 308 2.16 8.50 -16.17
CA MET A 308 2.89 7.71 -17.15
C MET A 308 2.64 8.14 -18.61
N GLU A 309 1.56 8.88 -18.90
CA GLU A 309 1.25 9.38 -20.26
C GLU A 309 2.30 10.37 -20.75
N ASN A 310 2.81 11.21 -19.84
CA ASN A 310 3.68 12.34 -20.20
C ASN A 310 5.08 12.30 -19.53
N ASN A 311 5.42 11.21 -18.85
CA ASN A 311 6.66 11.10 -18.09
C ASN A 311 7.21 9.66 -18.15
N PRO A 312 8.52 9.46 -17.83
CA PRO A 312 9.10 8.12 -17.72
C PRO A 312 8.35 7.26 -16.70
N ARG A 313 7.84 6.14 -17.15
CA ARG A 313 6.87 5.29 -16.42
C ARG A 313 7.37 4.85 -15.06
N SER A 314 8.57 4.25 -15.00
CA SER A 314 9.15 3.74 -13.74
C SER A 314 9.36 4.86 -12.72
N THR A 315 9.93 5.99 -13.14
CA THR A 315 10.15 7.15 -12.28
C THR A 315 8.83 7.74 -11.77
N SER A 316 7.82 7.85 -12.63
CA SER A 316 6.49 8.36 -12.26
C SER A 316 5.81 7.50 -11.19
N THR A 317 5.82 6.17 -11.38
CA THR A 317 5.26 5.22 -10.41
C THR A 317 6.04 5.26 -9.09
N ALA A 318 7.37 5.36 -9.15
CA ALA A 318 8.19 5.45 -7.94
C ALA A 318 7.87 6.71 -7.12
N ILE A 319 7.74 7.89 -7.76
CA ILE A 319 7.37 9.13 -7.06
C ILE A 319 5.96 9.00 -6.46
N PHE A 320 5.01 8.43 -7.21
CA PHE A 320 3.64 8.21 -6.73
C PHE A 320 3.63 7.31 -5.47
N SER A 321 4.32 6.17 -5.52
CA SER A 321 4.44 5.24 -4.38
C SER A 321 5.18 5.87 -3.19
N SER A 322 6.25 6.64 -3.43
CA SER A 322 6.96 7.38 -2.37
C SER A 322 6.06 8.42 -1.69
N THR A 323 5.16 9.07 -2.45
CA THR A 323 4.19 10.01 -1.87
C THR A 323 3.20 9.30 -0.95
N LEU A 324 2.71 8.12 -1.36
CA LEU A 324 1.86 7.29 -0.50
C LEU A 324 2.60 6.85 0.77
N ALA A 325 3.82 6.32 0.62
CA ALA A 325 4.62 5.85 1.74
C ALA A 325 4.92 7.00 2.74
N PHE A 326 5.21 8.21 2.26
CA PHE A 326 5.43 9.37 3.12
C PHE A 326 4.17 9.73 3.94
N SER A 327 2.99 9.61 3.34
CA SER A 327 1.72 9.81 4.05
C SER A 327 1.50 8.80 5.18
N THR A 328 1.95 7.56 4.99
CA THR A 328 1.83 6.50 6.01
C THR A 328 2.82 6.65 7.18
N VAL A 329 3.77 7.58 7.10
CA VAL A 329 4.57 8.01 8.27
C VAL A 329 3.81 9.07 9.06
N ILE A 330 3.25 10.07 8.38
CA ILE A 330 2.64 11.24 9.01
C ILE A 330 1.26 10.90 9.59
N GLY A 331 0.43 10.19 8.82
CA GLY A 331 -0.97 9.91 9.18
C GLY A 331 -1.14 9.23 10.54
N PRO A 332 -0.46 8.11 10.81
CA PRO A 332 -0.57 7.41 12.09
C PRO A 332 -0.15 8.24 13.30
N VAL A 333 0.91 9.05 13.17
CA VAL A 333 1.37 9.94 14.25
C VAL A 333 0.31 11.00 14.57
N ILE A 334 -0.29 11.61 13.53
CA ILE A 334 -1.39 12.57 13.70
C ILE A 334 -2.61 11.87 14.31
N ALA A 335 -2.95 10.67 13.85
CA ALA A 335 -4.07 9.89 14.39
C ALA A 335 -3.88 9.59 15.88
N GLY A 336 -2.68 9.12 16.26
CA GLY A 336 -2.32 8.86 17.64
C GLY A 336 -2.41 10.11 18.51
N ALA A 337 -1.92 11.26 18.01
CA ALA A 337 -2.01 12.53 18.73
C ALA A 337 -3.46 12.99 18.92
N ILE A 338 -4.27 12.96 17.86
CA ILE A 338 -5.70 13.35 17.95
C ILE A 338 -6.43 12.42 18.91
N ALA A 339 -6.31 11.10 18.76
CA ALA A 339 -7.00 10.13 19.58
C ALA A 339 -6.55 10.18 21.07
N TYR A 340 -5.30 10.55 21.36
CA TYR A 340 -4.80 10.74 22.71
C TYR A 340 -5.48 11.90 23.46
N TYR A 341 -5.70 13.03 22.76
CA TYR A 341 -6.31 14.23 23.36
C TYR A 341 -7.83 14.25 23.23
N THR A 342 -8.43 13.40 22.38
CA THR A 342 -9.86 13.38 22.13
C THR A 342 -10.41 11.95 22.09
N ASP A 343 -10.75 11.44 20.89
CA ASP A 343 -11.24 10.08 20.64
C ASP A 343 -11.00 9.63 19.19
N TYR A 344 -11.35 8.37 18.86
CA TYR A 344 -11.20 7.83 17.51
C TYR A 344 -12.13 8.48 16.48
N THR A 345 -13.30 8.98 16.90
CA THR A 345 -14.26 9.66 16.02
C THR A 345 -13.71 10.98 15.50
N MET A 346 -12.95 11.70 16.33
CA MET A 346 -12.28 12.95 15.91
C MET A 346 -11.22 12.71 14.84
N VAL A 347 -10.57 11.54 14.82
CA VAL A 347 -9.66 11.14 13.73
C VAL A 347 -10.44 10.96 12.42
N MET A 348 -11.66 10.42 12.47
CA MET A 348 -12.52 10.32 11.28
C MET A 348 -12.92 11.72 10.76
N TYR A 349 -13.30 12.66 11.64
CA TYR A 349 -13.57 14.05 11.23
C TYR A 349 -12.35 14.75 10.65
N PHE A 350 -11.17 14.57 11.24
CA PHE A 350 -9.92 15.03 10.64
C PHE A 350 -9.75 14.48 9.22
N SER A 351 -9.98 13.18 9.02
CA SER A 351 -9.85 12.53 7.73
C SER A 351 -10.84 13.06 6.69
N ILE A 352 -12.05 13.42 7.08
CA ILE A 352 -13.04 14.10 6.23
C ILE A 352 -12.49 15.45 5.78
N ILE A 353 -12.06 16.30 6.72
CA ILE A 353 -11.59 17.67 6.44
C ILE A 353 -10.40 17.67 5.47
N VAL A 354 -9.35 16.86 5.76
CA VAL A 354 -8.17 16.79 4.91
C VAL A 354 -8.47 16.20 3.53
N THR A 355 -9.40 15.25 3.44
CA THR A 355 -9.79 14.67 2.15
C THR A 355 -10.63 15.62 1.32
N LEU A 356 -11.52 16.40 1.92
CA LEU A 356 -12.23 17.49 1.27
C LEU A 356 -11.24 18.52 0.70
N PHE A 357 -10.24 18.91 1.49
CA PHE A 357 -9.19 19.83 1.03
C PHE A 357 -8.40 19.25 -0.14
N ALA A 358 -8.05 17.96 -0.07
CA ALA A 358 -7.41 17.25 -1.18
C ALA A 358 -8.28 17.23 -2.43
N PHE A 359 -9.59 17.04 -2.29
CA PHE A 359 -10.54 17.08 -3.40
C PHE A 359 -10.58 18.45 -4.08
N ILE A 360 -10.61 19.55 -3.30
CA ILE A 360 -10.54 20.92 -3.81
C ILE A 360 -9.21 21.16 -4.55
N ILE A 361 -8.07 20.68 -4.03
CA ILE A 361 -6.79 20.79 -4.73
C ILE A 361 -6.83 20.02 -6.05
N SER A 362 -7.39 18.81 -6.06
CA SER A 362 -7.48 17.97 -7.25
C SER A 362 -8.33 18.60 -8.36
N SER A 363 -9.30 19.44 -8.01
CA SER A 363 -10.13 20.14 -9.01
C SER A 363 -9.32 21.08 -9.90
N LYS A 364 -8.20 21.62 -9.40
CA LYS A 364 -7.28 22.50 -10.14
C LYS A 364 -6.44 21.75 -11.20
N MET A 365 -6.45 20.41 -11.22
CA MET A 365 -5.78 19.63 -12.24
C MET A 365 -6.53 19.79 -13.57
N LYS A 366 -5.77 20.13 -14.62
CA LYS A 366 -6.30 20.24 -16.00
C LYS A 366 -5.94 18.99 -16.79
N SER A 367 -6.85 18.56 -17.68
CA SER A 367 -6.55 17.53 -18.67
C SER A 367 -5.58 18.12 -19.71
N GLU A 368 -4.37 17.54 -19.78
CA GLU A 368 -3.48 17.82 -20.91
C GLU A 368 -3.88 16.90 -22.08
N LYS A 369 -3.94 17.43 -23.29
CA LYS A 369 -4.00 16.57 -24.48
C LYS A 369 -2.74 15.70 -24.49
N PRO A 370 -2.82 14.41 -24.81
CA PRO A 370 -1.62 13.60 -24.96
C PRO A 370 -0.71 14.27 -26.00
N ASN A 371 0.48 14.71 -25.58
CA ASN A 371 1.51 15.05 -26.55
C ASN A 371 1.89 13.75 -27.25
N GLU A 372 1.80 13.71 -28.56
CA GLU A 372 2.41 12.68 -29.37
C GLU A 372 3.90 12.67 -29.02
N VAL A 373 4.30 11.71 -28.21
CA VAL A 373 5.72 11.46 -27.93
C VAL A 373 6.27 10.85 -29.21
N PRO A 374 7.21 11.46 -29.92
CA PRO A 374 7.87 10.81 -31.05
C PRO A 374 8.47 9.50 -30.55
N ILE A 375 8.16 8.44 -31.26
CA ILE A 375 8.56 7.05 -31.02
C ILE A 375 10.09 6.90 -31.03
#